data_e4d7e919afb9eb5426a7f63f9e8f28c1
#
_entry.id   e4d7e919afb9eb5426a7f63f9e8f28c1
#
_cell.length_a   1.000
_cell.length_b   1.000
_cell.length_c   1.000
_cell.angle_alpha   90.00
_cell.angle_beta   90.00
_cell.angle_gamma   90.00
#
_symmetry.space_group_name_H-M   'P 1'
#
loop_
_entity.id
_entity.type
_entity.pdbx_description
1 polymer ?
#
loop_
_entity_poly.entity_id
_entity_poly.type
_entity_poly.pdbx_seq_one_letter_code
_entity_poly.pdbx_strand_id
1 'polypeptide(L)'
;MHIDNARELKAQLRARSVAVTSLAAPRGVASVGISVLGHGPGGPRYGVAVRHSGLRGDALLDHARALAGTAAAAELDVRDVGRVRALSTPVEGRTWTPGQLRRRVRPLHPGLSIAHRDVTAGTLGAFVTVTGSDGLYALSNNHVVADSDQAALDDPVLQPGPADGGRERDRVGRLARAVPLEAGGGSTVDAALTLLDDTEGHDPAYPVGRLVGWAEADDEVAVEKAGRTTGHTRGRISAIELDDVAVEYPVGVVSFDGQLEVTGTGGAFSAGGDSGSLVYRPDTRQAVGLLFAGSERGGEDGTGLTFCNPIGLVLDALGATLVV
;
A
#
# COMPACT_ATOMS: atom_id res chain seq x y z
N MET A 1 10.94 10.65 21.37
CA MET A 1 12.33 11.06 21.01
C MET A 1 12.35 11.96 19.77
N HIS A 2 13.50 12.50 19.37
CA HIS A 2 13.71 13.13 18.05
C HIS A 2 13.74 12.06 16.96
N ILE A 3 13.42 12.42 15.71
CA ILE A 3 13.34 11.44 14.60
C ILE A 3 14.66 10.69 14.37
N ASP A 4 15.80 11.37 14.49
CA ASP A 4 17.12 10.73 14.30
C ASP A 4 17.41 9.65 15.35
N ASN A 5 17.01 9.89 16.60
CA ASN A 5 17.12 8.89 17.67
C ASN A 5 16.19 7.69 17.42
N ALA A 6 15.01 7.92 16.85
CA ALA A 6 14.09 6.86 16.47
C ALA A 6 14.66 6.02 15.31
N ARG A 7 15.29 6.65 14.32
CA ARG A 7 15.99 5.97 13.22
C ARG A 7 17.18 5.14 13.72
N GLU A 8 17.96 5.67 14.66
CA GLU A 8 19.08 4.93 15.26
C GLU A 8 18.59 3.68 16.01
N LEU A 9 17.54 3.82 16.86
CA LEU A 9 16.94 2.69 17.57
C LEU A 9 16.31 1.67 16.61
N LYS A 10 15.63 2.12 15.56
CA LYS A 10 15.11 1.28 14.46
C LYS A 10 16.23 0.47 13.83
N ALA A 11 17.36 1.11 13.47
CA ALA A 11 18.51 0.44 12.84
C ALA A 11 19.12 -0.62 13.76
N GLN A 12 19.25 -0.36 15.06
CA GLN A 12 19.73 -1.33 16.05
C GLN A 12 18.80 -2.54 16.18
N LEU A 13 17.48 -2.32 16.17
CA LEU A 13 16.48 -3.39 16.21
C LEU A 13 16.53 -4.24 14.95
N ARG A 14 16.60 -3.62 13.78
CA ARG A 14 16.66 -4.32 12.49
C ARG A 14 17.92 -5.17 12.33
N ALA A 15 19.08 -4.68 12.70
CA ALA A 15 20.35 -5.40 12.58
C ALA A 15 20.35 -6.75 13.34
N ARG A 16 19.49 -6.89 14.36
CA ARG A 16 19.35 -8.13 15.15
C ARG A 16 18.15 -8.98 14.75
N SER A 17 17.09 -8.40 14.17
CA SER A 17 15.98 -9.17 13.64
C SER A 17 16.44 -10.07 12.47
N VAL A 18 17.34 -9.57 11.61
CA VAL A 18 17.98 -10.36 10.54
C VAL A 18 18.76 -11.55 11.09
N ALA A 19 19.40 -11.43 12.25
CA ALA A 19 20.13 -12.54 12.88
C ALA A 19 19.21 -13.66 13.42
N VAL A 20 17.98 -13.33 13.77
CA VAL A 20 16.96 -14.29 14.25
C VAL A 20 16.25 -14.98 13.08
N THR A 21 16.22 -14.36 11.89
CA THR A 21 15.57 -14.91 10.69
C THR A 21 16.34 -16.06 10.03
N SER A 22 17.62 -16.30 10.39
CA SER A 22 18.45 -17.36 9.81
C SER A 22 18.14 -18.78 10.32
N LEU A 23 17.26 -18.96 11.30
CA LEU A 23 16.88 -20.24 11.86
C LEU A 23 15.40 -20.53 11.59
N ALA A 24 15.18 -21.31 10.57
CA ALA A 24 13.98 -22.02 10.12
C ALA A 24 12.71 -21.91 11.00
N ALA A 25 11.75 -21.05 10.61
CA ALA A 25 10.32 -21.36 10.48
C ALA A 25 9.51 -20.12 10.05
N PRO A 26 8.66 -20.21 9.03
CA PRO A 26 7.95 -19.07 8.47
C PRO A 26 6.54 -18.95 9.05
N ARG A 27 6.35 -18.37 10.22
CA ARG A 27 5.01 -18.00 10.71
C ARG A 27 5.11 -16.87 11.75
N GLY A 28 5.16 -15.64 11.27
CA GLY A 28 5.05 -14.45 12.12
C GLY A 28 5.57 -13.21 11.39
N VAL A 29 4.87 -12.10 11.54
CA VAL A 29 5.30 -10.79 11.05
C VAL A 29 6.16 -10.14 12.12
N ALA A 30 7.26 -9.51 11.70
CA ALA A 30 8.11 -8.69 12.54
C ALA A 30 8.63 -7.52 11.71
N SER A 31 7.91 -6.40 11.75
CA SER A 31 8.29 -5.18 11.02
C SER A 31 8.64 -4.06 12.00
N VAL A 32 9.62 -3.24 11.63
CA VAL A 32 10.09 -2.12 12.44
C VAL A 32 10.07 -0.84 11.62
N GLY A 33 9.43 0.19 12.15
CA GLY A 33 9.30 1.49 11.51
C GLY A 33 9.39 2.63 12.50
N ILE A 34 9.00 3.82 12.05
CA ILE A 34 8.91 5.03 12.88
C ILE A 34 7.45 5.45 12.97
N SER A 35 6.98 5.72 14.18
CA SER A 35 5.63 6.26 14.43
C SER A 35 5.72 7.56 15.23
N VAL A 36 4.70 8.41 15.07
CA VAL A 36 4.50 9.58 15.93
C VAL A 36 3.70 9.16 17.16
N LEU A 37 4.25 9.46 18.31
CA LEU A 37 3.63 9.19 19.62
C LEU A 37 2.84 10.38 20.14
N GLY A 38 2.82 11.50 19.41
CA GLY A 38 2.14 12.74 19.76
C GLY A 38 2.98 13.98 19.52
N HIS A 39 2.42 15.16 19.83
CA HIS A 39 3.07 16.45 19.65
C HIS A 39 3.39 17.07 21.01
N GLY A 40 4.57 17.70 21.11
CA GLY A 40 5.01 18.47 22.26
C GLY A 40 5.32 19.93 21.87
N PRO A 41 5.75 20.76 22.83
CA PRO A 41 6.10 22.17 22.55
C PRO A 41 7.20 22.39 21.50
N GLY A 42 8.01 21.36 21.24
CA GLY A 42 9.11 21.36 20.25
C GLY A 42 8.81 20.64 18.94
N GLY A 43 7.55 20.27 18.68
CA GLY A 43 7.14 19.54 17.50
C GLY A 43 6.77 18.07 17.76
N PRO A 44 6.73 17.22 16.74
CA PRO A 44 6.35 15.81 16.85
C PRO A 44 7.34 15.03 17.72
N ARG A 45 6.80 14.10 18.50
CA ARG A 45 7.56 13.12 19.30
C ARG A 45 7.49 11.77 18.64
N TYR A 46 8.64 11.27 18.22
CA TYR A 46 8.76 10.01 17.52
C TYR A 46 9.02 8.84 18.46
N GLY A 47 8.58 7.67 18.04
CA GLY A 47 8.88 6.39 18.63
C GLY A 47 9.17 5.34 17.56
N VAL A 48 9.56 4.16 17.99
CA VAL A 48 9.75 3.03 17.09
C VAL A 48 8.48 2.20 17.02
N ALA A 49 7.93 2.08 15.81
CA ALA A 49 6.81 1.21 15.52
C ALA A 49 7.31 -0.24 15.43
N VAL A 50 6.73 -1.14 16.22
CA VAL A 50 6.97 -2.59 16.17
C VAL A 50 5.66 -3.24 15.80
N ARG A 51 5.61 -3.92 14.63
CA ARG A 51 4.46 -4.67 14.16
C ARG A 51 4.80 -6.15 14.20
N HIS A 52 4.04 -6.93 14.96
CA HIS A 52 4.36 -8.32 15.21
C HIS A 52 3.15 -9.25 15.12
N SER A 53 3.42 -10.53 14.82
CA SER A 53 2.48 -11.62 15.02
C SER A 53 3.23 -12.94 15.24
N GLY A 54 2.68 -13.84 16.08
CA GLY A 54 3.27 -15.13 16.39
C GLY A 54 4.63 -15.08 17.07
N LEU A 55 5.31 -16.21 17.17
CA LEU A 55 6.56 -16.40 17.92
C LEU A 55 7.72 -15.45 17.54
N ARG A 56 7.79 -15.01 16.29
CA ARG A 56 8.81 -14.03 15.86
C ARG A 56 8.55 -12.66 16.45
N GLY A 57 7.26 -12.30 16.54
CA GLY A 57 6.86 -11.04 17.13
C GLY A 57 7.23 -10.96 18.60
N ASP A 58 7.00 -12.03 19.35
CA ASP A 58 7.35 -12.08 20.78
C ASP A 58 8.84 -11.90 21.01
N ALA A 59 9.69 -12.59 20.24
CA ALA A 59 11.14 -12.47 20.33
C ALA A 59 11.65 -11.07 19.97
N LEU A 60 11.06 -10.43 18.94
CA LEU A 60 11.39 -9.04 18.56
C LEU A 60 10.95 -8.07 19.65
N LEU A 61 9.77 -8.28 20.23
CA LEU A 61 9.21 -7.44 21.27
C LEU A 61 10.07 -7.49 22.55
N ASP A 62 10.47 -8.67 23.00
CA ASP A 62 11.35 -8.84 24.15
C ASP A 62 12.70 -8.16 23.91
N HIS A 63 13.20 -8.27 22.69
CA HIS A 63 14.45 -7.60 22.30
C HIS A 63 14.31 -6.07 22.22
N ALA A 64 13.22 -5.57 21.65
CA ALA A 64 12.92 -4.14 21.63
C ALA A 64 12.83 -3.54 23.03
N ARG A 65 12.17 -4.25 23.96
CA ARG A 65 12.11 -3.87 25.38
C ARG A 65 13.47 -3.86 26.06
N ALA A 66 14.31 -4.87 25.76
CA ALA A 66 15.66 -4.97 26.32
C ALA A 66 16.60 -3.86 25.83
N LEU A 67 16.51 -3.47 24.55
CA LEU A 67 17.31 -2.37 23.99
C LEU A 67 16.83 -1.01 24.44
N ALA A 68 15.50 -0.82 24.49
CA ALA A 68 14.92 0.46 24.87
C ALA A 68 15.18 0.79 26.35
N GLY A 69 15.42 -0.21 27.20
CA GLY A 69 15.51 0.01 28.65
C GLY A 69 14.20 0.55 29.24
N THR A 70 14.19 0.80 30.56
CA THR A 70 12.97 1.26 31.25
C THR A 70 12.53 2.69 30.85
N ALA A 71 13.46 3.54 30.42
CA ALA A 71 13.15 4.94 30.05
C ALA A 71 12.55 5.06 28.64
N ALA A 72 12.91 4.18 27.71
CA ALA A 72 12.47 4.23 26.32
C ALA A 72 11.31 3.26 26.01
N ALA A 73 10.85 2.46 26.98
CA ALA A 73 9.66 1.62 26.79
C ALA A 73 8.40 2.41 26.44
N ALA A 74 8.32 3.70 26.88
CA ALA A 74 7.27 4.63 26.50
C ALA A 74 7.42 5.20 25.05
N GLU A 75 8.49 4.86 24.37
CA GLU A 75 8.80 5.31 23.01
C GLU A 75 8.66 4.17 21.97
N LEU A 76 8.05 3.06 22.37
CA LEU A 76 7.72 1.94 21.47
C LEU A 76 6.20 1.92 21.20
N ASP A 77 5.83 1.98 19.91
CA ASP A 77 4.45 1.73 19.44
C ASP A 77 4.35 0.27 18.96
N VAL A 78 3.88 -0.60 19.85
CA VAL A 78 3.82 -2.05 19.62
C VAL A 78 2.41 -2.48 19.29
N ARG A 79 2.21 -3.15 18.14
CA ARG A 79 0.90 -3.67 17.70
C ARG A 79 1.01 -5.11 17.19
N ASP A 80 0.08 -5.96 17.65
CA ASP A 80 -0.17 -7.27 17.03
C ASP A 80 -1.02 -7.05 15.77
N VAL A 81 -0.48 -7.36 14.61
CA VAL A 81 -1.13 -7.11 13.30
C VAL A 81 -1.74 -8.39 12.68
N GLY A 82 -1.54 -9.55 13.30
CA GLY A 82 -1.96 -10.81 12.71
C GLY A 82 -1.26 -11.06 11.37
N ARG A 83 -1.95 -11.69 10.43
CA ARG A 83 -1.40 -11.93 9.09
C ARG A 83 -1.53 -10.68 8.24
N VAL A 84 -0.48 -10.38 7.49
CA VAL A 84 -0.49 -9.35 6.45
C VAL A 84 -0.62 -10.03 5.10
N ARG A 85 -1.61 -9.63 4.30
CA ARG A 85 -1.92 -10.22 3.00
C ARG A 85 -2.24 -9.14 1.99
N ALA A 86 -1.99 -9.45 0.72
CA ALA A 86 -2.64 -8.72 -0.36
C ALA A 86 -4.17 -8.84 -0.22
N LEU A 87 -4.88 -7.73 -0.35
CA LEU A 87 -6.26 -7.65 0.10
C LEU A 87 -7.28 -8.18 -0.91
N SER A 88 -8.22 -9.04 -0.47
CA SER A 88 -9.35 -9.55 -1.25
C SER A 88 -10.63 -9.77 -0.42
N THR A 89 -11.71 -9.02 -0.72
CA THR A 89 -13.15 -9.08 -0.40
C THR A 89 -13.79 -7.97 0.48
N PRO A 90 -15.13 -7.65 0.32
CA PRO A 90 -15.66 -6.27 0.39
C PRO A 90 -16.51 -5.89 1.61
N VAL A 91 -16.68 -4.56 1.86
CA VAL A 91 -17.69 -3.92 2.72
C VAL A 91 -18.16 -2.57 2.13
N GLU A 92 -19.44 -2.20 2.30
CA GLU A 92 -20.12 -1.08 1.61
C GLU A 92 -20.10 0.28 2.31
N GLY A 93 -20.03 1.39 1.53
CA GLY A 93 -20.56 2.71 1.91
C GLY A 93 -19.89 4.01 1.46
N ARG A 94 -20.55 4.78 0.60
CA ARG A 94 -20.74 6.24 0.38
C ARG A 94 -19.73 7.05 -0.44
N THR A 95 -20.30 7.86 -1.37
CA THR A 95 -19.74 8.83 -2.35
C THR A 95 -18.46 8.38 -3.02
N TRP A 96 -18.52 8.09 -4.31
CA TRP A 96 -17.70 7.09 -4.98
C TRP A 96 -17.98 5.74 -4.33
N THR A 97 -19.24 5.32 -4.46
CA THR A 97 -19.72 4.12 -3.78
C THR A 97 -19.10 2.89 -4.44
N PRO A 98 -18.82 1.84 -3.67
CA PRO A 98 -18.34 0.57 -4.22
C PRO A 98 -19.20 0.08 -5.40
N GLY A 99 -20.53 0.26 -5.32
CA GLY A 99 -21.43 -0.12 -6.40
C GLY A 99 -21.24 0.64 -7.72
N GLN A 100 -20.69 1.87 -7.68
CA GLN A 100 -20.34 2.62 -8.89
C GLN A 100 -18.95 2.22 -9.39
N LEU A 101 -17.98 2.08 -8.50
CA LEU A 101 -16.59 1.77 -8.84
C LEU A 101 -16.40 0.37 -9.42
N ARG A 102 -17.33 -0.54 -9.16
CA ARG A 102 -17.36 -1.92 -9.71
C ARG A 102 -18.01 -2.05 -11.07
N ARG A 103 -18.63 -1.00 -11.59
CA ARG A 103 -19.30 -1.05 -12.91
C ARG A 103 -18.31 -0.75 -14.04
N ARG A 104 -18.72 -1.12 -15.24
CA ARG A 104 -18.07 -0.61 -16.45
C ARG A 104 -18.32 0.89 -16.55
N VAL A 105 -17.28 1.70 -16.51
CA VAL A 105 -17.34 3.17 -16.53
C VAL A 105 -16.40 3.72 -17.60
N ARG A 106 -16.88 4.68 -18.37
CA ARG A 106 -16.12 5.45 -19.34
C ARG A 106 -16.55 6.93 -19.27
N PRO A 107 -15.65 7.91 -19.28
CA PRO A 107 -14.18 7.75 -19.26
C PRO A 107 -13.70 7.03 -17.99
N LEU A 108 -12.50 6.42 -18.04
CA LEU A 108 -11.87 5.80 -16.90
C LEU A 108 -11.49 6.87 -15.86
N HIS A 109 -11.58 6.52 -14.58
CA HIS A 109 -11.11 7.39 -13.49
C HIS A 109 -10.51 6.58 -12.33
N PRO A 110 -9.66 7.18 -11.47
CA PRO A 110 -9.12 6.50 -10.30
C PRO A 110 -10.22 5.91 -9.41
N GLY A 111 -9.90 4.84 -8.69
CA GLY A 111 -10.84 4.13 -7.82
C GLY A 111 -11.66 3.03 -8.50
N LEU A 112 -11.71 2.99 -9.83
CA LEU A 112 -12.44 1.96 -10.57
C LEU A 112 -11.83 0.56 -10.39
N SER A 113 -12.70 -0.45 -10.40
CA SER A 113 -12.30 -1.86 -10.51
C SER A 113 -11.49 -2.08 -11.77
N ILE A 114 -10.30 -2.67 -11.64
CA ILE A 114 -9.42 -3.08 -12.72
C ILE A 114 -8.72 -4.38 -12.33
N ALA A 115 -8.41 -5.26 -13.27
CA ALA A 115 -7.57 -6.42 -13.02
C ALA A 115 -7.07 -7.06 -14.32
N HIS A 116 -5.99 -7.85 -14.21
CA HIS A 116 -5.67 -8.87 -15.19
C HIS A 116 -6.86 -9.84 -15.36
N ARG A 117 -7.01 -10.42 -16.54
CA ARG A 117 -8.15 -11.32 -16.84
C ARG A 117 -8.27 -12.53 -15.90
N ASP A 118 -7.17 -12.99 -15.30
CA ASP A 118 -7.11 -14.15 -14.40
C ASP A 118 -7.10 -13.75 -12.91
N VAL A 119 -7.09 -12.46 -12.61
CA VAL A 119 -7.17 -11.90 -11.23
C VAL A 119 -8.60 -11.46 -10.92
N THR A 120 -9.03 -11.65 -9.68
CA THR A 120 -10.41 -11.33 -9.26
C THR A 120 -10.76 -9.86 -9.48
N ALA A 121 -10.12 -8.95 -8.76
CA ALA A 121 -10.25 -7.50 -8.93
C ALA A 121 -9.28 -6.74 -8.02
N GLY A 122 -8.88 -5.56 -8.46
CA GLY A 122 -8.20 -4.53 -7.69
C GLY A 122 -8.69 -3.15 -8.11
N THR A 123 -7.88 -2.13 -7.89
CA THR A 123 -8.24 -0.72 -8.10
C THR A 123 -7.29 -0.03 -9.08
N LEU A 124 -7.84 0.75 -10.00
CA LEU A 124 -7.10 1.72 -10.81
C LEU A 124 -6.69 2.88 -9.90
N GLY A 125 -5.39 3.02 -9.62
CA GLY A 125 -4.86 4.04 -8.71
C GLY A 125 -4.74 5.40 -9.34
N ALA A 126 -4.06 5.49 -10.47
CA ALA A 126 -3.74 6.73 -11.14
C ALA A 126 -3.56 6.52 -12.65
N PHE A 127 -3.48 7.64 -13.37
CA PHE A 127 -2.93 7.67 -14.71
C PHE A 127 -1.51 8.22 -14.67
N VAL A 128 -0.64 7.64 -15.49
CA VAL A 128 0.76 8.05 -15.59
C VAL A 128 1.21 8.07 -17.05
N THR A 129 2.25 8.85 -17.33
CA THR A 129 3.06 8.77 -18.55
C THR A 129 4.40 8.13 -18.22
N VAL A 130 5.06 7.54 -19.23
CA VAL A 130 6.38 6.93 -19.09
C VAL A 130 7.35 7.64 -20.01
N THR A 131 8.54 7.98 -19.53
CA THR A 131 9.57 8.64 -20.33
C THR A 131 9.91 7.82 -21.58
N GLY A 132 9.87 8.46 -22.74
CA GLY A 132 10.16 7.82 -24.02
C GLY A 132 8.98 7.04 -24.63
N SER A 133 7.75 7.20 -24.10
CA SER A 133 6.53 6.63 -24.64
C SER A 133 5.44 7.69 -24.75
N ASP A 134 4.71 7.71 -25.87
CA ASP A 134 3.55 8.59 -26.07
C ASP A 134 2.25 8.01 -25.47
N GLY A 135 2.33 6.80 -24.89
CA GLY A 135 1.16 6.12 -24.33
C GLY A 135 0.71 6.67 -22.97
N LEU A 136 -0.59 6.54 -22.69
CA LEU A 136 -1.18 6.75 -21.37
C LEU A 136 -1.27 5.41 -20.65
N TYR A 137 -0.92 5.39 -19.37
CA TYR A 137 -0.90 4.18 -18.58
C TYR A 137 -1.81 4.31 -17.36
N ALA A 138 -2.47 3.20 -17.00
CA ALA A 138 -3.11 3.03 -15.71
C ALA A 138 -2.11 2.39 -14.75
N LEU A 139 -1.96 2.99 -13.56
CA LEU A 139 -1.15 2.49 -12.46
C LEU A 139 -2.02 1.64 -11.53
N SER A 140 -1.53 0.46 -11.17
CA SER A 140 -2.08 -0.42 -10.12
C SER A 140 -0.95 -1.26 -9.51
N ASN A 141 -1.29 -2.28 -8.71
CA ASN A 141 -0.29 -3.22 -8.20
C ASN A 141 0.07 -4.31 -9.22
N ASN A 142 1.26 -4.89 -9.04
CA ASN A 142 1.68 -6.09 -9.76
C ASN A 142 0.69 -7.24 -9.53
N HIS A 143 0.35 -7.55 -8.27
CA HIS A 143 -0.58 -8.63 -7.97
C HIS A 143 -2.00 -8.42 -8.51
N VAL A 144 -2.34 -7.20 -8.97
CA VAL A 144 -3.64 -6.86 -9.57
C VAL A 144 -3.61 -7.01 -11.10
N VAL A 145 -2.65 -6.40 -11.77
CA VAL A 145 -2.64 -6.31 -13.25
C VAL A 145 -1.56 -7.17 -13.90
N ALA A 146 -0.65 -7.74 -13.10
CA ALA A 146 0.38 -8.68 -13.57
C ALA A 146 0.29 -10.06 -12.87
N ASP A 147 -0.83 -10.34 -12.16
CA ASP A 147 -1.12 -11.64 -11.52
C ASP A 147 0.04 -12.17 -10.66
N SER A 148 0.67 -11.30 -9.85
CA SER A 148 1.83 -11.65 -9.03
C SER A 148 2.96 -12.30 -9.85
N ASP A 149 3.37 -11.64 -10.93
CA ASP A 149 4.38 -12.08 -11.92
C ASP A 149 4.00 -13.29 -12.79
N GLN A 150 2.76 -13.76 -12.73
CA GLN A 150 2.31 -14.88 -13.57
C GLN A 150 1.82 -14.43 -14.96
N ALA A 151 1.43 -13.14 -15.11
CA ALA A 151 1.01 -12.58 -16.39
C ALA A 151 2.18 -12.32 -17.34
N ALA A 152 1.94 -12.50 -18.63
CA ALA A 152 2.88 -12.07 -19.67
C ALA A 152 2.66 -10.61 -20.05
N LEU A 153 3.72 -9.95 -20.56
CA LEU A 153 3.56 -8.65 -21.20
C LEU A 153 2.55 -8.78 -22.36
N ASP A 154 1.79 -7.71 -22.58
CA ASP A 154 0.67 -7.64 -23.53
C ASP A 154 -0.59 -8.41 -23.13
N ASP A 155 -0.62 -9.11 -22.00
CA ASP A 155 -1.84 -9.72 -21.48
C ASP A 155 -2.92 -8.67 -21.22
N PRO A 156 -4.21 -9.02 -21.47
CA PRO A 156 -5.31 -8.07 -21.37
C PRO A 156 -5.63 -7.70 -19.91
N VAL A 157 -5.85 -6.41 -19.70
CA VAL A 157 -6.36 -5.85 -18.45
C VAL A 157 -7.79 -5.35 -18.66
N LEU A 158 -8.67 -5.68 -17.73
CA LEU A 158 -10.12 -5.47 -17.84
C LEU A 158 -10.62 -4.40 -16.86
N GLN A 159 -11.62 -3.61 -17.28
CA GLN A 159 -12.38 -2.69 -16.44
C GLN A 159 -13.89 -2.82 -16.72
N PRO A 160 -14.67 -3.35 -15.74
CA PRO A 160 -14.24 -3.79 -14.40
C PRO A 160 -13.43 -5.09 -14.44
N GLY A 161 -12.81 -5.44 -13.30
CA GLY A 161 -12.15 -6.74 -13.12
C GLY A 161 -13.16 -7.90 -13.17
N PRO A 162 -12.68 -9.14 -13.35
CA PRO A 162 -13.54 -10.34 -13.51
C PRO A 162 -14.56 -10.54 -12.39
N ALA A 163 -14.22 -10.32 -11.12
CA ALA A 163 -15.15 -10.46 -10.00
C ALA A 163 -16.33 -9.46 -10.04
N ASP A 164 -16.18 -8.37 -10.79
CA ASP A 164 -17.22 -7.36 -11.01
C ASP A 164 -17.90 -7.51 -12.38
N GLY A 165 -17.73 -8.66 -13.02
CA GLY A 165 -18.38 -9.02 -14.27
C GLY A 165 -17.65 -8.63 -15.54
N GLY A 166 -16.40 -8.18 -15.40
CA GLY A 166 -15.50 -7.88 -16.53
C GLY A 166 -15.24 -9.12 -17.39
N ARG A 167 -15.18 -8.91 -18.70
CA ARG A 167 -14.96 -9.92 -19.73
C ARG A 167 -14.01 -9.37 -20.78
N GLU A 168 -13.55 -10.21 -21.69
CA GLU A 168 -12.62 -9.87 -22.78
C GLU A 168 -13.02 -8.58 -23.55
N ARG A 169 -14.33 -8.39 -23.79
CA ARG A 169 -14.87 -7.17 -24.42
C ARG A 169 -14.73 -5.91 -23.58
N ASP A 170 -14.40 -6.05 -22.30
CA ASP A 170 -14.23 -4.94 -21.35
C ASP A 170 -12.74 -4.62 -21.14
N ARG A 171 -11.87 -5.13 -22.04
CA ARG A 171 -10.45 -4.78 -22.06
C ARG A 171 -10.29 -3.27 -22.18
N VAL A 172 -9.39 -2.72 -21.38
CA VAL A 172 -9.02 -1.30 -21.39
C VAL A 172 -7.59 -1.05 -21.84
N GLY A 173 -6.81 -2.12 -21.93
CA GLY A 173 -5.41 -2.04 -22.30
C GLY A 173 -4.72 -3.37 -22.07
N ARG A 174 -3.40 -3.32 -22.00
CA ARG A 174 -2.53 -4.49 -21.85
C ARG A 174 -1.44 -4.24 -20.82
N LEU A 175 -0.98 -5.29 -20.14
CA LEU A 175 0.17 -5.22 -19.24
C LEU A 175 1.40 -4.75 -20.00
N ALA A 176 1.99 -3.64 -19.55
CA ALA A 176 3.15 -3.04 -20.21
C ALA A 176 4.43 -3.13 -19.37
N ARG A 177 4.30 -3.06 -18.06
CA ARG A 177 5.43 -3.12 -17.13
C ARG A 177 4.97 -3.60 -15.76
N ALA A 178 5.79 -4.39 -15.09
CA ALA A 178 5.61 -4.75 -13.68
C ALA A 178 6.95 -4.69 -12.97
N VAL A 179 6.94 -4.31 -11.69
CA VAL A 179 8.10 -4.48 -10.81
C VAL A 179 8.04 -5.89 -10.25
N PRO A 180 9.07 -6.74 -10.43
CA PRO A 180 9.03 -8.13 -9.98
C PRO A 180 8.84 -8.26 -8.47
N LEU A 181 8.10 -9.30 -8.05
CA LEU A 181 7.91 -9.69 -6.66
C LEU A 181 8.87 -10.83 -6.31
N GLU A 182 9.96 -10.52 -5.63
CA GLU A 182 11.01 -11.49 -5.31
C GLU A 182 10.71 -12.22 -4.00
N ALA A 183 10.23 -13.47 -4.08
CA ALA A 183 10.01 -14.30 -2.91
C ALA A 183 11.34 -14.57 -2.19
N GLY A 184 11.39 -14.27 -0.87
CA GLY A 184 12.59 -14.40 -0.04
C GLY A 184 13.65 -13.32 -0.26
N GLY A 185 13.41 -12.35 -1.15
CA GLY A 185 14.21 -11.14 -1.36
C GLY A 185 13.54 -9.88 -0.82
N GLY A 186 14.24 -8.75 -0.89
CA GLY A 186 13.69 -7.42 -0.60
C GLY A 186 13.11 -6.79 -1.85
N SER A 187 11.79 -6.80 -2.02
CA SER A 187 11.12 -6.01 -3.06
C SER A 187 10.93 -4.57 -2.58
N THR A 188 11.02 -3.62 -3.50
CA THR A 188 10.83 -2.20 -3.16
C THR A 188 9.37 -1.79 -3.20
N VAL A 189 8.64 -2.24 -4.23
CA VAL A 189 7.24 -1.87 -4.45
C VAL A 189 6.48 -3.01 -5.14
N ASP A 190 5.18 -3.09 -4.86
CA ASP A 190 4.21 -3.91 -5.60
C ASP A 190 3.46 -2.99 -6.57
N ALA A 191 3.94 -2.87 -7.80
CA ALA A 191 3.41 -1.93 -8.77
C ALA A 191 3.55 -2.41 -10.22
N ALA A 192 2.56 -2.07 -11.05
CA ALA A 192 2.56 -2.36 -12.48
C ALA A 192 1.77 -1.34 -13.28
N LEU A 193 2.05 -1.29 -14.58
CA LEU A 193 1.44 -0.39 -15.56
C LEU A 193 0.68 -1.15 -16.64
N THR A 194 -0.52 -0.70 -16.90
CA THR A 194 -1.33 -1.08 -18.05
C THR A 194 -1.26 0.01 -19.10
N LEU A 195 -0.73 -0.26 -20.28
CA LEU A 195 -0.85 0.64 -21.42
C LEU A 195 -2.30 0.66 -21.88
N LEU A 196 -2.95 1.81 -21.81
CA LEU A 196 -4.34 1.97 -22.20
C LEU A 196 -4.49 1.97 -23.73
N ASP A 197 -5.60 1.42 -24.20
CA ASP A 197 -5.96 1.50 -25.61
C ASP A 197 -6.35 2.95 -25.97
N ASP A 198 -5.97 3.45 -27.15
CA ASP A 198 -6.15 4.86 -27.58
C ASP A 198 -7.60 5.35 -27.56
N THR A 199 -8.56 4.41 -27.59
CA THR A 199 -10.00 4.71 -27.55
C THR A 199 -10.54 4.96 -26.15
N GLU A 200 -9.74 4.68 -25.11
CA GLU A 200 -10.17 4.83 -23.72
C GLU A 200 -9.98 6.28 -23.24
N GLY A 201 -11.09 6.98 -23.06
CA GLY A 201 -11.08 8.28 -22.40
C GLY A 201 -10.73 8.14 -20.91
N HIS A 202 -10.09 9.16 -20.34
CA HIS A 202 -9.72 9.19 -18.91
C HIS A 202 -10.07 10.53 -18.26
N ASP A 203 -10.36 10.49 -16.95
CA ASP A 203 -10.50 11.66 -16.08
C ASP A 203 -9.65 11.41 -14.82
N PRO A 204 -8.54 12.15 -14.61
CA PRO A 204 -7.65 11.94 -13.46
C PRO A 204 -8.16 12.54 -12.15
N ALA A 205 -9.43 12.94 -12.06
CA ALA A 205 -10.00 13.50 -10.85
C ALA A 205 -10.25 12.43 -9.77
N TYR A 206 -10.03 12.84 -8.52
CA TYR A 206 -10.33 12.11 -7.29
C TYR A 206 -11.50 12.79 -6.56
N PRO A 207 -12.04 12.22 -5.45
CA PRO A 207 -13.05 12.90 -4.63
C PRO A 207 -12.67 14.34 -4.22
N VAL A 208 -11.39 14.61 -4.05
CA VAL A 208 -10.83 15.94 -3.72
C VAL A 208 -10.59 16.82 -4.95
N GLY A 209 -10.92 16.35 -6.15
CA GLY A 209 -10.55 16.98 -7.43
C GLY A 209 -9.23 16.43 -8.00
N ARG A 210 -8.63 17.13 -8.96
CA ARG A 210 -7.33 16.73 -9.51
C ARG A 210 -6.23 16.92 -8.49
N LEU A 211 -5.30 15.98 -8.44
CA LEU A 211 -4.07 16.13 -7.66
C LEU A 211 -3.14 17.14 -8.34
N VAL A 212 -2.20 17.68 -7.59
CA VAL A 212 -1.23 18.65 -8.11
C VAL A 212 0.20 18.10 -8.19
N GLY A 213 0.37 16.81 -7.90
CA GLY A 213 1.64 16.12 -7.90
C GLY A 213 1.70 15.10 -6.76
N TRP A 214 2.89 14.83 -6.27
CA TRP A 214 3.14 13.94 -5.15
C TRP A 214 4.09 14.57 -4.12
N ALA A 215 4.10 14.02 -2.92
CA ALA A 215 5.03 14.38 -1.85
C ALA A 215 5.48 13.13 -1.09
N GLU A 216 6.62 13.24 -0.42
CA GLU A 216 6.98 12.26 0.60
C GLU A 216 5.95 12.28 1.72
N ALA A 217 5.77 11.13 2.34
CA ALA A 217 4.85 11.02 3.45
C ALA A 217 5.50 11.53 4.73
N ASP A 218 4.89 12.55 5.31
CA ASP A 218 5.16 12.95 6.68
C ASP A 218 4.27 12.14 7.63
N ASP A 219 4.64 12.12 8.88
CA ASP A 219 3.94 11.49 9.98
C ASP A 219 2.61 12.16 10.34
N GLU A 220 1.66 11.39 10.84
CA GLU A 220 0.30 11.79 11.27
C GLU A 220 -0.52 12.63 10.27
N VAL A 221 -0.11 12.63 9.02
CA VAL A 221 -0.83 13.34 7.97
C VAL A 221 -2.15 12.65 7.67
N ALA A 222 -3.22 13.44 7.62
CA ALA A 222 -4.52 12.97 7.15
C ALA A 222 -4.43 12.56 5.68
N VAL A 223 -4.96 11.39 5.38
CA VAL A 223 -4.97 10.84 4.02
C VAL A 223 -6.34 10.32 3.64
N GLU A 224 -6.58 10.31 2.35
CA GLU A 224 -7.78 9.74 1.74
C GLU A 224 -7.40 8.83 0.57
N LYS A 225 -8.31 7.94 0.20
CA LYS A 225 -8.23 7.16 -1.02
C LYS A 225 -9.61 6.91 -1.60
N ALA A 226 -9.68 6.59 -2.88
CA ALA A 226 -10.84 5.98 -3.51
C ALA A 226 -10.45 4.58 -4.00
N GLY A 227 -11.20 3.56 -3.61
CA GLY A 227 -10.91 2.18 -3.97
C GLY A 227 -12.17 1.38 -4.29
N ARG A 228 -12.00 0.37 -5.10
CA ARG A 228 -13.07 -0.46 -5.65
C ARG A 228 -13.98 -1.04 -4.57
N THR A 229 -13.44 -1.36 -3.40
CA THR A 229 -14.14 -2.15 -2.38
C THR A 229 -14.75 -1.30 -1.29
N THR A 230 -14.04 -0.37 -0.71
CA THR A 230 -14.54 0.49 0.38
C THR A 230 -14.95 1.87 -0.10
N GLY A 231 -14.74 2.19 -1.38
CA GLY A 231 -15.05 3.52 -1.91
C GLY A 231 -14.09 4.58 -1.39
N HIS A 232 -14.62 5.76 -1.12
CA HIS A 232 -13.87 6.87 -0.54
C HIS A 232 -13.75 6.69 0.98
N THR A 233 -12.54 6.55 1.48
CA THR A 233 -12.24 6.40 2.91
C THR A 233 -11.20 7.40 3.37
N ARG A 234 -11.16 7.61 4.69
CA ARG A 234 -10.25 8.53 5.38
C ARG A 234 -9.40 7.79 6.38
N GLY A 235 -8.19 8.28 6.58
CA GLY A 235 -7.25 7.74 7.55
C GLY A 235 -6.14 8.74 7.87
N ARG A 236 -5.15 8.26 8.56
CA ARG A 236 -3.91 8.99 8.82
C ARG A 236 -2.71 8.05 8.68
N ILE A 237 -1.58 8.57 8.30
CA ILE A 237 -0.31 7.84 8.33
C ILE A 237 0.03 7.60 9.81
N SER A 238 0.18 6.35 10.19
CA SER A 238 0.44 5.94 11.58
C SER A 238 1.87 5.43 11.80
N ALA A 239 2.59 5.11 10.72
CA ALA A 239 4.02 4.86 10.74
C ALA A 239 4.62 5.06 9.35
N ILE A 240 5.89 5.44 9.30
CA ILE A 240 6.70 5.60 8.09
C ILE A 240 7.95 4.74 8.17
N GLU A 241 8.60 4.54 7.02
CA GLU A 241 9.84 3.79 6.93
C GLU A 241 9.75 2.38 7.58
N LEU A 242 8.62 1.67 7.39
CA LEU A 242 8.51 0.30 7.86
C LEU A 242 9.34 -0.62 6.99
N ASP A 243 10.27 -1.32 7.63
CA ASP A 243 11.08 -2.36 7.00
C ASP A 243 10.56 -3.75 7.37
N ASP A 244 10.90 -4.73 6.52
CA ASP A 244 10.55 -6.13 6.68
C ASP A 244 9.02 -6.38 6.72
N VAL A 245 8.24 -5.59 5.96
CA VAL A 245 6.80 -5.82 5.79
C VAL A 245 6.60 -7.07 4.94
N ALA A 246 6.38 -8.20 5.59
CA ALA A 246 6.21 -9.50 4.95
C ALA A 246 4.76 -9.71 4.53
N VAL A 247 4.52 -9.90 3.23
CA VAL A 247 3.20 -10.09 2.64
C VAL A 247 3.11 -11.44 1.94
N GLU A 248 2.00 -12.15 2.15
CA GLU A 248 1.73 -13.44 1.50
C GLU A 248 1.15 -13.22 0.11
N TYR A 249 1.84 -13.71 -0.94
CA TYR A 249 1.40 -13.76 -2.33
C TYR A 249 1.33 -15.22 -2.83
N PRO A 250 0.69 -15.49 -3.97
CA PRO A 250 0.74 -16.83 -4.59
C PRO A 250 2.16 -17.32 -4.90
N VAL A 251 3.07 -16.41 -5.22
CA VAL A 251 4.49 -16.71 -5.48
C VAL A 251 5.31 -16.97 -4.20
N GLY A 252 4.72 -16.77 -3.01
CA GLY A 252 5.38 -16.92 -1.71
C GLY A 252 5.33 -15.66 -0.86
N VAL A 253 6.11 -15.64 0.22
CA VAL A 253 6.22 -14.46 1.08
C VAL A 253 7.25 -13.50 0.50
N VAL A 254 6.83 -12.26 0.28
CA VAL A 254 7.66 -11.16 -0.21
C VAL A 254 7.80 -10.13 0.90
N SER A 255 9.02 -9.65 1.14
CA SER A 255 9.30 -8.62 2.13
C SER A 255 9.55 -7.27 1.47
N PHE A 256 9.02 -6.20 2.05
CA PHE A 256 9.13 -4.84 1.55
C PHE A 256 9.73 -3.92 2.61
N ASP A 257 10.65 -3.05 2.20
CA ASP A 257 11.30 -2.06 3.06
C ASP A 257 10.81 -0.64 2.79
N GLY A 258 10.89 0.22 3.82
CA GLY A 258 10.58 1.64 3.71
C GLY A 258 9.09 1.96 3.52
N GLN A 259 8.19 1.08 3.93
CA GLN A 259 6.76 1.20 3.64
C GLN A 259 6.04 2.20 4.56
N LEU A 260 4.84 2.62 4.14
CA LEU A 260 3.93 3.45 4.91
C LEU A 260 2.85 2.59 5.54
N GLU A 261 2.43 2.95 6.76
CA GLU A 261 1.27 2.38 7.43
C GLU A 261 0.17 3.43 7.57
N VAL A 262 -1.05 3.05 7.27
CA VAL A 262 -2.23 3.90 7.42
C VAL A 262 -3.25 3.23 8.34
N THR A 263 -3.71 3.99 9.33
CA THR A 263 -4.85 3.64 10.19
C THR A 263 -6.10 4.37 9.70
N GLY A 264 -7.23 3.67 9.61
CA GLY A 264 -8.50 4.26 9.22
C GLY A 264 -9.07 5.19 10.30
N THR A 265 -9.82 6.20 9.88
CA THR A 265 -10.55 7.12 10.76
C THR A 265 -12.04 6.83 10.66
N GLY A 266 -12.64 6.37 11.76
CA GLY A 266 -14.06 6.02 11.82
C GLY A 266 -14.42 4.72 11.10
N GLY A 267 -13.47 3.79 11.00
CA GLY A 267 -13.61 2.48 10.38
C GLY A 267 -12.37 2.04 9.61
N ALA A 268 -12.44 0.88 8.94
CA ALA A 268 -11.33 0.37 8.15
C ALA A 268 -10.98 1.32 6.99
N PHE A 269 -9.70 1.61 6.82
CA PHE A 269 -9.22 2.41 5.70
C PHE A 269 -9.35 1.66 4.37
N SER A 270 -9.07 0.37 4.37
CA SER A 270 -9.12 -0.47 3.18
C SER A 270 -9.66 -1.87 3.48
N ALA A 271 -10.05 -2.53 2.44
CA ALA A 271 -10.40 -3.94 2.41
C ALA A 271 -9.95 -4.55 1.09
N GLY A 272 -10.10 -5.86 0.97
CA GLY A 272 -9.66 -6.54 -0.22
C GLY A 272 -10.29 -6.07 -1.52
N GLY A 273 -9.44 -5.93 -2.55
CA GLY A 273 -9.78 -5.30 -3.81
C GLY A 273 -9.56 -3.79 -3.85
N ASP A 274 -9.17 -3.15 -2.73
CA ASP A 274 -8.68 -1.76 -2.73
C ASP A 274 -7.20 -1.66 -3.12
N SER A 275 -6.50 -2.79 -3.24
CA SER A 275 -5.14 -2.86 -3.79
C SER A 275 -5.04 -2.11 -5.11
N GLY A 276 -4.01 -1.27 -5.23
CA GLY A 276 -3.83 -0.35 -6.35
C GLY A 276 -4.42 1.04 -6.13
N SER A 277 -5.19 1.28 -5.06
CA SER A 277 -5.67 2.63 -4.75
C SER A 277 -4.54 3.60 -4.48
N LEU A 278 -4.60 4.78 -5.10
CA LEU A 278 -3.69 5.86 -4.74
C LEU A 278 -4.15 6.52 -3.44
N VAL A 279 -3.22 6.69 -2.51
CA VAL A 279 -3.40 7.39 -1.24
C VAL A 279 -2.87 8.81 -1.39
N TYR A 280 -3.65 9.80 -0.98
CA TYR A 280 -3.34 11.21 -1.17
C TYR A 280 -3.72 12.05 0.05
N ARG A 281 -3.07 13.19 0.19
CA ARG A 281 -3.39 14.22 1.17
C ARG A 281 -4.54 15.09 0.66
N PRO A 282 -5.65 15.23 1.40
CA PRO A 282 -6.78 16.05 0.96
C PRO A 282 -6.50 17.55 1.04
N ASP A 283 -5.64 18.00 1.96
CA ASP A 283 -5.28 19.41 2.19
C ASP A 283 -4.40 19.98 1.07
N THR A 284 -3.38 19.25 0.66
CA THR A 284 -2.42 19.67 -0.38
C THR A 284 -2.73 19.10 -1.75
N ARG A 285 -3.62 18.12 -1.85
CA ARG A 285 -3.93 17.36 -3.08
C ARG A 285 -2.69 16.72 -3.72
N GLN A 286 -1.81 16.15 -2.89
CA GLN A 286 -0.62 15.44 -3.33
C GLN A 286 -0.75 13.95 -3.04
N ALA A 287 -0.35 13.11 -3.99
CA ALA A 287 -0.23 11.67 -3.77
C ALA A 287 0.91 11.38 -2.79
N VAL A 288 0.76 10.36 -1.93
CA VAL A 288 1.80 9.94 -0.98
C VAL A 288 2.10 8.45 -1.05
N GLY A 289 1.15 7.60 -1.47
CA GLY A 289 1.37 6.16 -1.49
C GLY A 289 0.48 5.39 -2.46
N LEU A 290 0.88 4.17 -2.79
CA LEU A 290 0.10 3.18 -3.53
C LEU A 290 -0.23 2.02 -2.58
N LEU A 291 -1.50 1.82 -2.29
CA LEU A 291 -1.99 0.77 -1.39
C LEU A 291 -1.75 -0.61 -1.99
N PHE A 292 -1.15 -1.53 -1.24
CA PHE A 292 -0.88 -2.88 -1.73
C PHE A 292 -1.26 -4.01 -0.77
N ALA A 293 -1.28 -3.76 0.56
CA ALA A 293 -1.55 -4.81 1.53
C ALA A 293 -2.33 -4.28 2.74
N GLY A 294 -2.88 -5.20 3.52
CA GLY A 294 -3.51 -4.91 4.80
C GLY A 294 -3.34 -6.04 5.80
N SER A 295 -3.42 -5.71 7.09
CA SER A 295 -3.39 -6.65 8.18
C SER A 295 -4.81 -7.03 8.66
N GLU A 296 -4.92 -8.13 9.38
CA GLU A 296 -6.19 -8.59 9.95
C GLU A 296 -6.66 -7.71 11.11
N ARG A 297 -5.73 -7.08 11.83
CA ARG A 297 -5.96 -6.26 13.03
C ARG A 297 -4.82 -5.28 13.26
N GLY A 298 -4.87 -4.50 14.31
CA GLY A 298 -3.84 -3.53 14.71
C GLY A 298 -4.26 -2.07 14.54
N GLY A 299 -5.36 -1.78 13.85
CA GLY A 299 -5.98 -0.46 13.80
C GLY A 299 -6.71 -0.10 15.10
N GLU A 300 -7.01 1.19 15.29
CA GLU A 300 -7.54 1.73 16.55
C GLU A 300 -8.90 1.15 16.94
N ASP A 301 -9.76 0.84 15.97
CA ASP A 301 -11.11 0.31 16.18
C ASP A 301 -11.17 -1.22 16.07
N GLY A 302 -10.05 -1.92 16.26
CA GLY A 302 -9.95 -3.37 16.05
C GLY A 302 -9.97 -3.78 14.58
N THR A 303 -9.94 -2.82 13.66
CA THR A 303 -9.78 -3.02 12.21
C THR A 303 -8.34 -3.35 11.86
N GLY A 304 -8.07 -3.78 10.63
CA GLY A 304 -6.72 -3.95 10.12
C GLY A 304 -6.01 -2.62 9.85
N LEU A 305 -4.70 -2.69 9.76
CA LEU A 305 -3.84 -1.64 9.24
C LEU A 305 -3.72 -1.78 7.72
N THR A 306 -3.41 -0.69 7.04
CA THR A 306 -3.17 -0.66 5.60
C THR A 306 -1.72 -0.32 5.33
N PHE A 307 -1.09 -1.03 4.38
CA PHE A 307 0.28 -0.76 3.97
C PHE A 307 0.32 -0.21 2.56
N CYS A 308 1.17 0.82 2.37
CA CYS A 308 1.32 1.50 1.09
C CYS A 308 2.78 1.62 0.71
N ASN A 309 3.08 1.37 -0.58
CA ASN A 309 4.39 1.72 -1.13
C ASN A 309 4.46 3.25 -1.26
N PRO A 310 5.53 3.94 -0.80
CA PRO A 310 5.73 5.36 -1.05
C PRO A 310 5.65 5.66 -2.55
N ILE A 311 4.85 6.66 -2.93
CA ILE A 311 4.58 6.90 -4.35
C ILE A 311 5.82 7.29 -5.16
N GLY A 312 6.76 8.01 -4.55
CA GLY A 312 8.04 8.34 -5.19
C GLY A 312 8.79 7.09 -5.63
N LEU A 313 8.91 6.07 -4.75
CA LEU A 313 9.56 4.80 -5.08
C LEU A 313 8.82 4.04 -6.20
N VAL A 314 7.48 4.11 -6.21
CA VAL A 314 6.66 3.49 -7.27
C VAL A 314 6.94 4.15 -8.62
N LEU A 315 6.93 5.48 -8.67
CA LEU A 315 7.16 6.24 -9.90
C LEU A 315 8.57 6.03 -10.44
N ASP A 316 9.57 6.03 -9.56
CA ASP A 316 10.97 5.80 -9.93
C ASP A 316 11.18 4.38 -10.47
N ALA A 317 10.67 3.36 -9.78
CA ALA A 317 10.79 1.95 -10.20
C ALA A 317 10.13 1.69 -11.57
N LEU A 318 9.06 2.43 -11.88
CA LEU A 318 8.33 2.31 -13.14
C LEU A 318 8.78 3.32 -14.21
N GLY A 319 9.68 4.26 -13.89
CA GLY A 319 10.06 5.36 -14.79
C GLY A 319 8.85 6.21 -15.23
N ALA A 320 7.94 6.46 -14.31
CA ALA A 320 6.62 7.04 -14.59
C ALA A 320 6.44 8.42 -13.95
N THR A 321 5.53 9.21 -14.51
CA THR A 321 5.12 10.53 -14.01
C THR A 321 3.61 10.59 -13.91
N LEU A 322 3.07 11.09 -12.78
CA LEU A 322 1.62 11.25 -12.57
C LEU A 322 1.01 12.23 -13.57
N VAL A 323 -0.15 11.87 -14.10
CA VAL A 323 -1.04 12.79 -14.80
C VAL A 323 -1.89 13.52 -13.75
N VAL A 324 -1.74 14.84 -13.67
CA VAL A 324 -2.35 15.72 -12.65
C VAL A 324 -3.37 16.67 -13.26
#